data_d5632670ba6eefec24d25c4445a76e11
#
_entry.id   d5632670ba6eefec24d25c4445a76e11
#
_cell.length_a   1.000
_cell.length_b   1.000
_cell.length_c   1.000
_cell.angle_alpha   90.00
_cell.angle_beta   90.00
_cell.angle_gamma   90.00
#
_symmetry.space_group_name_H-M   'P 1'
#
loop_
_entity.id
_entity.type
_entity.pdbx_description
1 polymer ?
#
loop_
_entity_poly.entity_id
_entity_poly.type
_entity_poly.pdbx_seq_one_letter_code
_entity_poly.pdbx_strand_id
1 'polypeptide(L)'
;MNTERYRIRDTSEIFTPALIVFRELVEQNLDAMVRIAGRPDRLRPHCKTHKIAEIVQLELAKGIAKHKCATLAEAEMLARAGVCDILLAYNLVGPNIPRAVRLLQAYPSVRLAVTADHAQPAAALGEAMHRARLSVDVLLDIDTGMHRTGMAIGPEAMALYQQIARTPGLRPGGLHVYDGQNQQTALAERAAAVHTAWERVVPFRDELVAAGWPVPRIVAGGTGTFPVYAAIDDPTLELSPGTTVFYDAGYTFAFPDLLFQIAAVLLTRVISR
;
A
#
# COMPACT_ATOMS: atom_id res chain seq x y z
N MET A 1 -15.47 1.40 25.37
CA MET A 1 -14.53 2.38 24.78
C MET A 1 -14.46 3.60 25.68
N ASN A 2 -13.26 4.04 26.11
CA ASN A 2 -13.15 5.27 26.90
C ASN A 2 -13.35 6.49 26.00
N THR A 3 -14.52 7.14 26.09
CA THR A 3 -14.91 8.26 25.22
C THR A 3 -14.32 9.61 25.65
N GLU A 4 -13.82 9.72 26.87
CA GLU A 4 -13.22 10.96 27.39
C GLU A 4 -12.02 11.45 26.56
N ARG A 5 -11.26 10.54 25.98
CA ARG A 5 -10.11 10.86 25.11
C ARG A 5 -10.49 11.58 23.81
N TYR A 6 -11.77 11.50 23.40
CA TYR A 6 -12.29 12.16 22.19
C TYR A 6 -13.01 13.47 22.49
N ARG A 7 -12.94 13.94 23.74
CA ARG A 7 -13.60 15.18 24.14
C ARG A 7 -12.87 16.39 23.56
N ILE A 8 -13.58 17.19 22.77
CA ILE A 8 -13.12 18.46 22.25
C ILE A 8 -13.62 19.55 23.19
N ARG A 9 -12.73 20.44 23.66
CA ARG A 9 -13.07 21.46 24.65
C ARG A 9 -14.08 22.49 24.11
N ASP A 10 -13.87 22.91 22.86
CA ASP A 10 -14.72 23.88 22.19
C ASP A 10 -14.89 23.44 20.71
N THR A 11 -16.12 23.41 20.26
CA THR A 11 -16.49 23.07 18.88
C THR A 11 -17.24 24.22 18.19
N SER A 12 -17.41 25.40 18.84
CA SER A 12 -18.23 26.49 18.34
C SER A 12 -17.82 26.97 16.95
N GLU A 13 -16.52 27.07 16.71
CA GLU A 13 -15.94 27.54 15.45
C GLU A 13 -15.67 26.44 14.42
N ILE A 14 -15.98 25.18 14.72
CA ILE A 14 -15.74 24.08 13.80
C ILE A 14 -16.98 23.84 12.92
N PHE A 15 -16.84 24.05 11.62
CA PHE A 15 -17.91 23.69 10.68
C PHE A 15 -18.14 22.17 10.67
N THR A 16 -19.40 21.75 10.51
CA THR A 16 -19.77 20.33 10.45
C THR A 16 -20.48 20.00 9.14
N PRO A 17 -20.30 18.76 8.62
CA PRO A 17 -19.49 17.67 9.18
C PRO A 17 -17.98 17.95 9.09
N ALA A 18 -17.20 17.53 10.09
CA ALA A 18 -15.75 17.67 10.11
C ALA A 18 -15.06 16.39 10.54
N LEU A 19 -13.98 16.01 9.85
CA LEU A 19 -13.10 14.94 10.29
C LEU A 19 -12.11 15.50 11.34
N ILE A 20 -12.19 14.99 12.54
CA ILE A 20 -11.30 15.35 13.64
C ILE A 20 -10.23 14.27 13.77
N VAL A 21 -8.96 14.69 13.70
CA VAL A 21 -7.81 13.79 13.83
C VAL A 21 -7.09 14.08 15.14
N PHE A 22 -6.89 13.05 15.95
CA PHE A 22 -6.16 13.11 17.22
C PHE A 22 -4.70 12.74 16.97
N ARG A 23 -3.84 13.74 16.88
CA ARG A 23 -2.44 13.60 16.53
C ARG A 23 -1.71 12.60 17.44
N GLU A 24 -1.91 12.66 18.74
CA GLU A 24 -1.26 11.78 19.71
C GLU A 24 -1.64 10.31 19.50
N LEU A 25 -2.88 10.04 19.06
CA LEU A 25 -3.33 8.69 18.75
C LEU A 25 -2.77 8.20 17.40
N VAL A 26 -2.61 9.08 16.43
CA VAL A 26 -1.90 8.78 15.17
C VAL A 26 -0.45 8.40 15.48
N GLU A 27 0.26 9.19 16.28
CA GLU A 27 1.66 8.91 16.65
C GLU A 27 1.79 7.58 17.38
N GLN A 28 0.88 7.24 18.31
CA GLN A 28 0.82 5.94 18.97
C GLN A 28 0.59 4.78 17.99
N ASN A 29 -0.27 4.97 16.99
CA ASN A 29 -0.51 3.99 15.95
C ASN A 29 0.73 3.78 15.06
N LEU A 30 1.43 4.84 14.70
CA LEU A 30 2.67 4.75 13.95
C LEU A 30 3.77 4.02 14.73
N ASP A 31 3.90 4.31 16.03
CA ASP A 31 4.83 3.58 16.91
C ASP A 31 4.48 2.08 17.00
N ALA A 32 3.17 1.76 17.07
CA ALA A 32 2.71 0.38 17.04
C ALA A 32 3.02 -0.30 15.69
N MET A 33 2.83 0.41 14.57
CA MET A 33 3.19 -0.13 13.24
C MET A 33 4.67 -0.46 13.14
N VAL A 34 5.56 0.44 13.56
CA VAL A 34 7.01 0.22 13.53
C VAL A 34 7.39 -0.95 14.44
N ARG A 35 6.80 -1.02 15.65
CA ARG A 35 7.06 -2.11 16.60
C ARG A 35 6.62 -3.47 16.06
N ILE A 36 5.45 -3.58 15.40
CA ILE A 36 4.96 -4.80 14.77
C ILE A 36 5.85 -5.20 13.59
N ALA A 37 6.24 -4.25 12.76
CA ALA A 37 7.12 -4.50 11.61
C ALA A 37 8.55 -4.89 12.02
N GLY A 38 8.95 -4.57 13.26
CA GLY A 38 10.30 -4.73 13.79
C GLY A 38 11.27 -3.61 13.39
N ARG A 39 11.11 -3.05 12.19
CA ARG A 39 11.91 -1.94 11.66
C ARG A 39 11.11 -1.16 10.59
N PRO A 40 11.30 0.18 10.48
CA PRO A 40 10.47 1.01 9.61
C PRO A 40 10.69 0.77 8.11
N ASP A 41 11.86 0.30 7.69
CA ASP A 41 12.18 0.04 6.29
C ASP A 41 11.46 -1.19 5.70
N ARG A 42 10.80 -2.03 6.53
CA ARG A 42 9.85 -3.06 6.06
C ARG A 42 8.47 -2.49 5.73
N LEU A 43 8.16 -1.27 6.17
CA LEU A 43 6.85 -0.66 5.98
C LEU A 43 6.74 0.06 4.64
N ARG A 44 5.62 -0.16 3.96
CA ARG A 44 5.12 0.59 2.79
C ARG A 44 3.62 0.87 2.99
N PRO A 45 3.25 1.72 3.96
CA PRO A 45 1.86 1.97 4.29
C PRO A 45 1.10 2.61 3.12
N HIS A 46 -0.21 2.37 3.09
CA HIS A 46 -1.08 2.87 2.03
C HIS A 46 -1.76 4.18 2.45
N CYS A 47 -1.41 5.30 1.81
CA CYS A 47 -1.92 6.63 2.15
C CYS A 47 -3.40 6.87 1.79
N LYS A 48 -4.06 5.94 1.05
CA LYS A 48 -5.47 6.12 0.61
C LYS A 48 -6.46 6.33 1.77
N THR A 49 -6.12 5.88 2.98
CA THR A 49 -6.97 6.04 4.15
C THR A 49 -7.05 7.51 4.59
N HIS A 50 -5.94 8.21 4.58
CA HIS A 50 -5.85 9.59 5.07
C HIS A 50 -5.71 10.64 3.95
N LYS A 51 -4.89 10.42 2.92
CA LYS A 51 -4.59 11.38 1.84
C LYS A 51 -4.11 12.76 2.36
N ILE A 52 -3.36 12.77 3.46
CA ILE A 52 -2.97 13.95 4.23
C ILE A 52 -1.45 14.02 4.30
N ALA A 53 -0.87 15.13 3.79
CA ALA A 53 0.58 15.31 3.74
C ALA A 53 1.21 15.40 5.15
N GLU A 54 0.52 15.97 6.12
CA GLU A 54 0.97 16.07 7.51
C GLU A 54 1.11 14.70 8.18
N ILE A 55 0.23 13.75 7.84
CA ILE A 55 0.36 12.35 8.30
C ILE A 55 1.62 11.72 7.67
N VAL A 56 1.85 11.94 6.37
CA VAL A 56 3.07 11.45 5.69
C VAL A 56 4.33 12.02 6.35
N GLN A 57 4.32 13.27 6.79
CA GLN A 57 5.45 13.86 7.53
C GLN A 57 5.70 13.14 8.87
N LEU A 58 4.64 12.74 9.59
CA LEU A 58 4.78 11.95 10.80
C LEU A 58 5.36 10.54 10.49
N GLU A 59 4.92 9.92 9.40
CA GLU A 59 5.44 8.62 8.94
C GLU A 59 6.95 8.73 8.59
N LEU A 60 7.34 9.76 7.83
CA LEU A 60 8.74 10.05 7.49
C LEU A 60 9.59 10.29 8.76
N ALA A 61 9.07 11.03 9.73
CA ALA A 61 9.75 11.28 11.01
C ALA A 61 9.98 10.00 11.83
N LYS A 62 9.17 8.94 11.61
CA LYS A 62 9.35 7.61 12.20
C LYS A 62 10.27 6.69 11.36
N GLY A 63 10.88 7.21 10.28
CA GLY A 63 11.74 6.45 9.38
C GLY A 63 11.01 5.61 8.33
N ILE A 64 9.68 5.79 8.18
CA ILE A 64 8.88 5.11 7.15
C ILE A 64 9.03 5.89 5.85
N ALA A 65 9.97 5.48 5.00
CA ALA A 65 10.37 6.21 3.80
C ALA A 65 9.69 5.73 2.50
N LYS A 66 9.04 4.57 2.52
CA LYS A 66 8.36 3.95 1.38
C LYS A 66 6.85 4.03 1.58
N HIS A 67 6.11 4.43 0.53
CA HIS A 67 4.67 4.58 0.63
C HIS A 67 3.93 3.93 -0.54
N LYS A 68 2.69 3.55 -0.31
CA LYS A 68 1.76 3.06 -1.33
C LYS A 68 0.59 4.03 -1.50
N CYS A 69 0.11 4.19 -2.73
CA CYS A 69 -1.04 5.02 -3.06
C CYS A 69 -1.96 4.32 -4.07
N ALA A 70 -3.17 4.86 -4.28
CA ALA A 70 -4.16 4.32 -5.21
C ALA A 70 -4.38 5.21 -6.44
N THR A 71 -3.91 6.44 -6.42
CA THR A 71 -4.12 7.42 -7.52
C THR A 71 -2.86 8.23 -7.79
N LEU A 72 -2.74 8.77 -9.00
CA LEU A 72 -1.66 9.69 -9.34
C LEU A 72 -1.72 11.00 -8.54
N ALA A 73 -2.91 11.43 -8.10
CA ALA A 73 -3.05 12.59 -7.20
C ALA A 73 -2.46 12.30 -5.82
N GLU A 74 -2.68 11.09 -5.28
CA GLU A 74 -2.03 10.65 -4.06
C GLU A 74 -0.51 10.53 -4.23
N ALA A 75 -0.03 10.00 -5.37
CA ALA A 75 1.40 9.94 -5.67
C ALA A 75 2.04 11.34 -5.72
N GLU A 76 1.35 12.33 -6.30
CA GLU A 76 1.80 13.72 -6.32
C GLU A 76 1.84 14.32 -4.91
N MET A 77 0.82 14.07 -4.08
CA MET A 77 0.81 14.48 -2.67
C MET A 77 1.99 13.89 -1.91
N LEU A 78 2.27 12.58 -2.08
CA LEU A 78 3.42 11.91 -1.48
C LEU A 78 4.75 12.54 -1.93
N ALA A 79 4.90 12.80 -3.24
CA ALA A 79 6.10 13.43 -3.79
C ALA A 79 6.33 14.85 -3.23
N ARG A 80 5.27 15.66 -3.12
CA ARG A 80 5.30 16.98 -2.50
C ARG A 80 5.65 16.92 -1.01
N ALA A 81 5.23 15.86 -0.33
CA ALA A 81 5.58 15.61 1.08
C ALA A 81 7.01 15.11 1.28
N GLY A 82 7.79 14.89 0.20
CA GLY A 82 9.19 14.47 0.25
C GLY A 82 9.41 12.96 0.15
N VAL A 83 8.39 12.17 -0.15
CA VAL A 83 8.53 10.73 -0.37
C VAL A 83 9.20 10.47 -1.72
N CYS A 84 10.31 9.72 -1.71
CA CYS A 84 11.04 9.36 -2.91
C CYS A 84 10.79 7.92 -3.41
N ASP A 85 10.16 7.05 -2.63
CA ASP A 85 9.85 5.67 -3.01
C ASP A 85 8.33 5.43 -2.93
N ILE A 86 7.66 5.47 -4.08
CA ILE A 86 6.21 5.46 -4.19
C ILE A 86 5.75 4.25 -5.02
N LEU A 87 4.87 3.42 -4.47
CA LEU A 87 4.13 2.41 -5.22
C LEU A 87 2.70 2.89 -5.47
N LEU A 88 2.37 3.15 -6.70
CA LEU A 88 0.99 3.29 -7.15
C LEU A 88 0.42 1.87 -7.40
N ALA A 89 -0.36 1.38 -6.44
CA ALA A 89 -0.98 0.04 -6.52
C ALA A 89 -2.22 0.08 -7.43
N TYR A 90 -1.99 0.42 -8.70
CA TYR A 90 -2.99 0.54 -9.73
C TYR A 90 -2.38 0.33 -11.11
N ASN A 91 -3.10 -0.38 -11.99
CA ASN A 91 -2.68 -0.60 -13.36
C ASN A 91 -2.90 0.68 -14.17
N LEU A 92 -1.85 1.20 -14.77
CA LEU A 92 -1.95 2.42 -15.56
C LEU A 92 -2.48 2.12 -16.97
N VAL A 93 -3.59 2.77 -17.32
CA VAL A 93 -4.23 2.65 -18.63
C VAL A 93 -4.60 4.03 -19.19
N GLY A 94 -4.64 4.15 -20.51
CA GLY A 94 -5.11 5.34 -21.20
C GLY A 94 -4.43 6.63 -20.70
N PRO A 95 -5.18 7.69 -20.37
CA PRO A 95 -4.63 9.01 -20.03
C PRO A 95 -3.80 9.02 -18.74
N ASN A 96 -3.86 7.98 -17.91
CA ASN A 96 -3.01 7.88 -16.72
C ASN A 96 -1.54 7.60 -17.07
N ILE A 97 -1.25 6.98 -18.22
CA ILE A 97 0.13 6.74 -18.66
C ILE A 97 0.89 8.06 -18.86
N PRO A 98 0.44 9.01 -19.71
CA PRO A 98 1.14 10.29 -19.84
C PRO A 98 1.13 11.14 -18.57
N ARG A 99 0.16 10.96 -17.66
CA ARG A 99 0.19 11.61 -16.34
C ARG A 99 1.32 11.09 -15.46
N ALA A 100 1.59 9.77 -15.48
CA ALA A 100 2.73 9.18 -14.76
C ALA A 100 4.07 9.69 -15.31
N VAL A 101 4.19 9.85 -16.64
CA VAL A 101 5.37 10.48 -17.27
C VAL A 101 5.57 11.90 -16.74
N ARG A 102 4.53 12.73 -16.72
CA ARG A 102 4.60 14.11 -16.19
C ARG A 102 4.95 14.14 -14.70
N LEU A 103 4.42 13.22 -13.91
CA LEU A 103 4.78 13.10 -12.49
C LEU A 103 6.28 12.89 -12.32
N LEU A 104 6.88 11.93 -13.04
CA LEU A 104 8.30 11.66 -12.96
C LEU A 104 9.18 12.80 -13.49
N GLN A 105 8.70 13.54 -14.50
CA GLN A 105 9.37 14.74 -14.99
C GLN A 105 9.34 15.89 -13.98
N ALA A 106 8.23 16.05 -13.26
CA ALA A 106 8.06 17.07 -12.22
C ALA A 106 8.81 16.75 -10.93
N TYR A 107 8.99 15.46 -10.63
CA TYR A 107 9.65 14.98 -9.40
C TYR A 107 10.76 13.97 -9.73
N PRO A 108 11.92 14.42 -10.23
CA PRO A 108 13.00 13.52 -10.69
C PRO A 108 13.62 12.66 -9.61
N SER A 109 13.47 13.04 -8.34
CA SER A 109 13.94 12.24 -7.18
C SER A 109 13.01 11.07 -6.84
N VAL A 110 11.78 11.04 -7.40
CA VAL A 110 10.82 9.98 -7.12
C VAL A 110 11.12 8.74 -7.95
N ARG A 111 11.28 7.63 -7.25
CA ARG A 111 11.26 6.29 -7.81
C ARG A 111 9.83 5.78 -7.74
N LEU A 112 9.14 5.83 -8.88
CA LEU A 112 7.77 5.34 -9.01
C LEU A 112 7.79 3.85 -9.36
N ALA A 113 6.96 3.09 -8.63
CA ALA A 113 6.55 1.74 -9.00
C ALA A 113 5.03 1.73 -9.27
N VAL A 114 4.58 0.82 -10.14
CA VAL A 114 3.17 0.60 -10.44
C VAL A 114 2.86 -0.90 -10.46
N THR A 115 1.59 -1.27 -10.42
CA THR A 115 1.19 -2.68 -10.64
C THR A 115 0.82 -2.92 -12.10
N ALA A 116 0.94 -4.19 -12.55
CA ALA A 116 0.40 -4.66 -13.82
C ALA A 116 -0.11 -6.10 -13.70
N ASP A 117 -1.20 -6.39 -14.40
CA ASP A 117 -1.81 -7.71 -14.55
C ASP A 117 -2.22 -8.02 -15.99
N HIS A 118 -1.85 -7.14 -16.93
CA HIS A 118 -2.18 -7.29 -18.35
C HIS A 118 -1.06 -6.78 -19.27
N ALA A 119 -0.77 -7.54 -20.31
CA ALA A 119 0.36 -7.33 -21.23
C ALA A 119 0.27 -6.01 -22.03
N GLN A 120 -0.92 -5.68 -22.52
CA GLN A 120 -1.10 -4.52 -23.40
C GLN A 120 -0.89 -3.18 -22.66
N PRO A 121 -1.50 -2.91 -21.50
CA PRO A 121 -1.21 -1.71 -20.73
C PRO A 121 0.26 -1.61 -20.30
N ALA A 122 0.88 -2.73 -19.92
CA ALA A 122 2.30 -2.76 -19.55
C ALA A 122 3.18 -2.34 -20.75
N ALA A 123 2.93 -2.87 -21.94
CA ALA A 123 3.65 -2.47 -23.15
C ALA A 123 3.48 -0.98 -23.47
N ALA A 124 2.24 -0.46 -23.40
CA ALA A 124 1.95 0.96 -23.65
C ALA A 124 2.65 1.88 -22.63
N LEU A 125 2.71 1.47 -21.36
CA LEU A 125 3.44 2.19 -20.32
C LEU A 125 4.94 2.20 -20.63
N GLY A 126 5.52 1.06 -21.00
CA GLY A 126 6.94 0.95 -21.35
C GLY A 126 7.31 1.85 -22.52
N GLU A 127 6.52 1.83 -23.59
CA GLU A 127 6.72 2.69 -24.75
C GLU A 127 6.70 4.20 -24.38
N ALA A 128 5.74 4.61 -23.54
CA ALA A 128 5.64 6.01 -23.09
C ALA A 128 6.85 6.42 -22.23
N MET A 129 7.28 5.57 -21.30
CA MET A 129 8.45 5.80 -20.44
C MET A 129 9.73 5.85 -21.27
N HIS A 130 9.90 4.90 -22.21
CA HIS A 130 11.08 4.86 -23.09
C HIS A 130 11.18 6.11 -23.96
N ARG A 131 10.08 6.55 -24.58
CA ARG A 131 10.04 7.81 -25.37
C ARG A 131 10.39 9.03 -24.54
N ALA A 132 9.98 9.06 -23.26
CA ALA A 132 10.32 10.12 -22.33
C ALA A 132 11.74 10.02 -21.75
N ARG A 133 12.53 8.99 -22.08
CA ARG A 133 13.83 8.64 -21.47
C ARG A 133 13.74 8.43 -19.96
N LEU A 134 12.62 7.89 -19.52
CA LEU A 134 12.33 7.52 -18.13
C LEU A 134 12.22 6.02 -18.00
N SER A 135 12.15 5.56 -16.75
CA SER A 135 11.82 4.18 -16.44
C SER A 135 10.97 4.10 -15.17
N VAL A 136 10.14 3.08 -15.07
CA VAL A 136 9.26 2.80 -13.94
C VAL A 136 9.39 1.35 -13.51
N ASP A 137 9.37 1.10 -12.20
CA ASP A 137 9.32 -0.26 -11.67
C ASP A 137 7.89 -0.80 -11.85
N VAL A 138 7.77 -2.05 -12.27
CA VAL A 138 6.45 -2.69 -12.42
C VAL A 138 6.41 -3.96 -11.58
N LEU A 139 5.49 -3.98 -10.62
CA LEU A 139 5.19 -5.16 -9.84
C LEU A 139 4.07 -5.94 -10.52
N LEU A 140 4.26 -7.25 -10.67
CA LEU A 140 3.18 -8.12 -11.10
C LEU A 140 2.13 -8.19 -9.99
N ASP A 141 0.88 -7.85 -10.32
CA ASP A 141 -0.23 -7.97 -9.39
C ASP A 141 -0.73 -9.41 -9.36
N ILE A 142 -0.68 -10.04 -8.18
CA ILE A 142 -1.07 -11.43 -7.98
C ILE A 142 -2.41 -11.49 -7.27
N ASP A 143 -3.38 -12.16 -7.88
CA ASP A 143 -4.65 -12.48 -7.23
C ASP A 143 -4.51 -13.73 -6.36
N THR A 144 -4.63 -13.55 -5.05
CA THR A 144 -4.64 -14.61 -4.06
C THR A 144 -6.04 -15.02 -3.59
N GLY A 145 -7.08 -14.57 -4.30
CA GLY A 145 -8.47 -14.90 -4.00
C GLY A 145 -9.38 -13.70 -3.75
N MET A 146 -8.88 -12.46 -3.91
CA MET A 146 -9.70 -11.25 -3.82
C MET A 146 -10.58 -11.07 -5.06
N HIS A 147 -10.14 -11.57 -6.22
CA HIS A 147 -10.83 -11.49 -7.52
C HIS A 147 -11.25 -10.07 -7.91
N ARG A 148 -10.39 -9.11 -7.62
CA ARG A 148 -10.61 -7.68 -7.93
C ARG A 148 -9.70 -7.19 -9.05
N THR A 149 -8.41 -7.37 -8.87
CA THR A 149 -7.31 -7.11 -9.82
C THR A 149 -6.27 -8.20 -9.64
N GLY A 150 -5.29 -8.21 -10.52
CA GLY A 150 -4.23 -9.21 -10.46
C GLY A 150 -4.57 -10.46 -11.27
N MET A 151 -3.59 -11.33 -11.39
CA MET A 151 -3.70 -12.57 -12.12
C MET A 151 -3.29 -13.78 -11.26
N ALA A 152 -3.80 -14.93 -11.61
CA ALA A 152 -3.43 -16.16 -10.95
C ALA A 152 -1.95 -16.51 -11.22
N ILE A 153 -1.29 -17.10 -10.22
CA ILE A 153 0.05 -17.67 -10.39
C ILE A 153 0.00 -18.81 -11.41
N GLY A 154 0.89 -18.74 -12.41
CA GLY A 154 0.98 -19.74 -13.48
C GLY A 154 1.77 -19.23 -14.69
N PRO A 155 1.70 -19.98 -15.83
CA PRO A 155 2.47 -19.65 -17.03
C PRO A 155 2.21 -18.26 -17.60
N GLU A 156 0.98 -17.76 -17.51
CA GLU A 156 0.61 -16.41 -17.97
C GLU A 156 1.25 -15.33 -17.11
N ALA A 157 1.29 -15.52 -15.78
CA ALA A 157 1.95 -14.62 -14.85
C ALA A 157 3.46 -14.58 -15.10
N MET A 158 4.08 -15.75 -15.34
CA MET A 158 5.48 -15.88 -15.74
C MET A 158 5.75 -15.12 -17.04
N ALA A 159 4.92 -15.33 -18.07
CA ALA A 159 5.07 -14.67 -19.37
C ALA A 159 4.96 -13.15 -19.27
N LEU A 160 4.01 -12.64 -18.48
CA LEU A 160 3.85 -11.19 -18.27
C LEU A 160 5.06 -10.60 -17.52
N TYR A 161 5.57 -11.29 -16.50
CA TYR A 161 6.76 -10.81 -15.78
C TYR A 161 7.98 -10.74 -16.70
N GLN A 162 8.17 -11.76 -17.54
CA GLN A 162 9.22 -11.76 -18.56
C GLN A 162 9.06 -10.63 -19.59
N GLN A 163 7.83 -10.35 -20.01
CA GLN A 163 7.54 -9.22 -20.89
C GLN A 163 7.92 -7.89 -20.21
N ILE A 164 7.52 -7.69 -18.95
CA ILE A 164 7.88 -6.50 -18.18
C ILE A 164 9.41 -6.33 -18.15
N ALA A 165 10.15 -7.38 -17.83
CA ALA A 165 11.59 -7.35 -17.73
C ALA A 165 12.33 -7.03 -19.05
N ARG A 166 11.70 -7.38 -20.20
CA ARG A 166 12.26 -7.14 -21.54
C ARG A 166 11.79 -5.84 -22.19
N THR A 167 10.76 -5.18 -21.63
CA THR A 167 10.17 -3.99 -22.24
C THR A 167 11.00 -2.73 -21.89
N PRO A 168 11.57 -2.03 -22.87
CA PRO A 168 12.27 -0.77 -22.63
C PRO A 168 11.37 0.24 -21.91
N GLY A 169 11.94 0.95 -20.93
CA GLY A 169 11.18 1.87 -20.05
C GLY A 169 10.54 1.23 -18.84
N LEU A 170 10.50 -0.11 -18.76
CA LEU A 170 10.07 -0.84 -17.56
C LEU A 170 11.26 -1.50 -16.87
N ARG A 171 11.13 -1.70 -15.55
CA ARG A 171 12.02 -2.53 -14.75
C ARG A 171 11.19 -3.53 -13.95
N PRO A 172 11.61 -4.79 -13.81
CA PRO A 172 10.94 -5.75 -12.95
C PRO A 172 11.00 -5.26 -11.49
N GLY A 173 9.85 -4.91 -10.93
CA GLY A 173 9.71 -4.30 -9.61
C GLY A 173 9.41 -5.30 -8.49
N GLY A 174 9.14 -6.56 -8.83
CA GLY A 174 8.73 -7.60 -7.89
C GLY A 174 7.26 -7.95 -7.97
N LEU A 175 6.68 -8.41 -6.86
CA LEU A 175 5.30 -8.87 -6.79
C LEU A 175 4.47 -7.96 -5.86
N HIS A 176 3.19 -7.76 -6.19
CA HIS A 176 2.20 -7.14 -5.33
C HIS A 176 1.15 -8.19 -4.97
N VAL A 177 0.91 -8.38 -3.67
CA VAL A 177 0.08 -9.46 -3.12
C VAL A 177 -0.89 -8.87 -2.10
N TYR A 178 -2.01 -8.33 -2.57
CA TYR A 178 -3.05 -7.80 -1.70
C TYR A 178 -4.11 -8.86 -1.40
N ASP A 179 -4.39 -9.06 -0.12
CA ASP A 179 -5.21 -10.14 0.40
C ASP A 179 -6.44 -9.66 1.20
N GLY A 180 -7.11 -8.64 0.72
CA GLY A 180 -8.28 -8.03 1.37
C GLY A 180 -9.47 -8.97 1.61
N GLN A 181 -9.49 -10.16 1.02
CA GLN A 181 -10.46 -11.23 1.30
C GLN A 181 -10.26 -11.90 2.66
N ASN A 182 -9.07 -11.80 3.26
CA ASN A 182 -8.76 -12.42 4.54
C ASN A 182 -9.35 -11.59 5.69
N GLN A 183 -10.63 -11.87 6.01
CA GLN A 183 -11.43 -11.15 7.00
C GLN A 183 -11.78 -12.00 8.22
N GLN A 184 -11.09 -13.12 8.43
CA GLN A 184 -11.33 -14.00 9.57
C GLN A 184 -11.04 -13.26 10.88
N THR A 185 -12.00 -13.24 11.79
CA THR A 185 -11.86 -12.58 13.11
C THR A 185 -10.83 -13.27 13.98
N ALA A 186 -10.80 -14.62 13.94
CA ALA A 186 -9.79 -15.40 14.65
C ALA A 186 -8.43 -15.26 13.97
N LEU A 187 -7.42 -14.80 14.73
CA LEU A 187 -6.05 -14.61 14.22
C LEU A 187 -5.47 -15.90 13.62
N ALA A 188 -5.72 -17.06 14.25
CA ALA A 188 -5.20 -18.34 13.77
C ALA A 188 -5.74 -18.71 12.37
N GLU A 189 -7.03 -18.49 12.12
CA GLU A 189 -7.65 -18.74 10.80
C GLU A 189 -7.13 -17.76 9.76
N ARG A 190 -6.99 -16.49 10.12
CA ARG A 190 -6.43 -15.46 9.26
C ARG A 190 -4.96 -15.75 8.93
N ALA A 191 -4.19 -16.21 9.90
CA ALA A 191 -2.80 -16.63 9.70
C ALA A 191 -2.72 -17.84 8.77
N ALA A 192 -3.57 -18.85 8.94
CA ALA A 192 -3.62 -20.01 8.05
C ALA A 192 -3.91 -19.60 6.59
N ALA A 193 -4.86 -18.68 6.37
CA ALA A 193 -5.18 -18.17 5.04
C ALA A 193 -4.00 -17.43 4.39
N VAL A 194 -3.30 -16.59 5.16
CA VAL A 194 -2.07 -15.90 4.71
C VAL A 194 -0.99 -16.90 4.33
N HIS A 195 -0.72 -17.89 5.18
CA HIS A 195 0.31 -18.91 4.92
C HIS A 195 -0.01 -19.74 3.67
N THR A 196 -1.26 -20.14 3.48
CA THR A 196 -1.69 -20.86 2.27
C THR A 196 -1.42 -20.05 0.99
N ALA A 197 -1.64 -18.74 1.00
CA ALA A 197 -1.31 -17.88 -0.13
C ALA A 197 0.21 -17.73 -0.28
N TRP A 198 0.94 -17.54 0.81
CA TRP A 198 2.38 -17.34 0.84
C TRP A 198 3.16 -18.55 0.32
N GLU A 199 2.71 -19.76 0.66
CA GLU A 199 3.26 -21.03 0.15
C GLU A 199 3.16 -21.19 -1.37
N ARG A 200 2.33 -20.39 -2.04
CA ARG A 200 2.25 -20.34 -3.51
C ARG A 200 3.07 -19.19 -4.09
N VAL A 201 3.13 -18.07 -3.39
CA VAL A 201 3.84 -16.86 -3.84
C VAL A 201 5.36 -17.05 -3.80
N VAL A 202 5.89 -17.67 -2.75
CA VAL A 202 7.34 -17.89 -2.60
C VAL A 202 7.92 -18.79 -3.69
N PRO A 203 7.38 -19.99 -3.98
CA PRO A 203 7.87 -20.81 -5.09
C PRO A 203 7.80 -20.08 -6.43
N PHE A 204 6.74 -19.32 -6.70
CA PHE A 204 6.64 -18.54 -7.94
C PHE A 204 7.71 -17.45 -8.04
N ARG A 205 8.00 -16.74 -6.94
CA ARG A 205 9.15 -15.83 -6.88
C ARG A 205 10.44 -16.55 -7.21
N ASP A 206 10.66 -17.72 -6.60
CA ASP A 206 11.89 -18.48 -6.76
C ASP A 206 12.04 -19.02 -8.20
N GLU A 207 10.94 -19.42 -8.84
CA GLU A 207 10.91 -19.77 -10.26
C GLU A 207 11.31 -18.58 -11.16
N LEU A 208 10.80 -17.38 -10.87
CA LEU A 208 11.18 -16.16 -11.60
C LEU A 208 12.68 -15.88 -11.44
N VAL A 209 13.20 -15.98 -10.23
CA VAL A 209 14.62 -15.74 -9.94
C VAL A 209 15.50 -16.80 -10.61
N ALA A 210 15.12 -18.08 -10.55
CA ALA A 210 15.83 -19.17 -11.20
C ALA A 210 15.85 -19.02 -12.73
N ALA A 211 14.81 -18.42 -13.30
CA ALA A 211 14.74 -18.09 -14.74
C ALA A 211 15.54 -16.82 -15.11
N GLY A 212 16.25 -16.19 -14.15
CA GLY A 212 17.07 -15.00 -14.37
C GLY A 212 16.32 -13.66 -14.27
N TRP A 213 15.08 -13.67 -13.77
CA TRP A 213 14.29 -12.45 -13.59
C TRP A 213 14.31 -12.00 -12.13
N PRO A 214 14.88 -10.81 -11.82
CA PRO A 214 14.99 -10.34 -10.44
C PRO A 214 13.62 -10.03 -9.85
N VAL A 215 13.38 -10.47 -8.61
CA VAL A 215 12.20 -10.11 -7.80
C VAL A 215 12.69 -9.38 -6.55
N PRO A 216 12.94 -8.05 -6.65
CA PRO A 216 13.60 -7.30 -5.58
C PRO A 216 12.73 -7.10 -4.35
N ARG A 217 11.41 -7.24 -4.45
CA ARG A 217 10.47 -7.08 -3.34
C ARG A 217 9.16 -7.83 -3.59
N ILE A 218 8.49 -8.14 -2.49
CA ILE A 218 7.09 -8.59 -2.46
C ILE A 218 6.35 -7.63 -1.55
N VAL A 219 5.42 -6.83 -2.09
CA VAL A 219 4.59 -5.92 -1.30
C VAL A 219 3.29 -6.62 -0.96
N ALA A 220 3.12 -6.99 0.31
CA ALA A 220 2.03 -7.87 0.70
C ALA A 220 1.13 -7.30 1.80
N GLY A 221 -0.07 -7.85 1.86
CA GLY A 221 -1.04 -7.69 2.92
C GLY A 221 -1.82 -6.38 2.92
N GLY A 222 -2.70 -6.31 3.88
CA GLY A 222 -3.50 -5.16 4.27
C GLY A 222 -3.51 -5.00 5.78
N THR A 223 -4.39 -4.17 6.33
CA THR A 223 -4.45 -3.88 7.76
C THR A 223 -4.70 -5.15 8.60
N GLY A 224 -5.67 -5.99 8.19
CA GLY A 224 -6.03 -7.20 8.95
C GLY A 224 -4.93 -8.26 9.00
N THR A 225 -4.16 -8.40 7.93
CA THR A 225 -3.12 -9.42 7.79
C THR A 225 -1.71 -8.91 8.12
N PHE A 226 -1.58 -7.62 8.39
CA PHE A 226 -0.29 -6.97 8.66
C PHE A 226 0.55 -7.69 9.73
N PRO A 227 0.04 -8.05 10.93
CA PRO A 227 0.87 -8.72 11.93
C PRO A 227 1.31 -10.12 11.52
N VAL A 228 0.50 -10.82 10.72
CA VAL A 228 0.85 -12.16 10.21
C VAL A 228 2.03 -12.06 9.24
N TYR A 229 1.97 -11.16 8.26
CA TYR A 229 3.10 -10.92 7.37
C TYR A 229 4.33 -10.37 8.09
N ALA A 230 4.15 -9.58 9.14
CA ALA A 230 5.26 -9.05 9.94
C ALA A 230 6.09 -10.15 10.61
N ALA A 231 5.45 -11.28 10.97
CA ALA A 231 6.10 -12.44 11.55
C ALA A 231 6.87 -13.32 10.53
N ILE A 232 6.69 -13.09 9.23
CA ILE A 232 7.42 -13.81 8.18
C ILE A 232 8.81 -13.21 8.03
N ASP A 233 9.84 -14.03 8.18
CA ASP A 233 11.23 -13.65 7.95
C ASP A 233 11.61 -13.84 6.48
N ASP A 234 11.30 -12.82 5.67
CA ASP A 234 11.68 -12.74 4.26
C ASP A 234 12.23 -11.33 3.98
N PRO A 235 13.49 -11.19 3.54
CA PRO A 235 14.12 -9.90 3.32
C PRO A 235 13.52 -9.09 2.17
N THR A 236 12.77 -9.74 1.27
CA THR A 236 12.11 -9.08 0.14
C THR A 236 10.71 -8.58 0.50
N LEU A 237 10.17 -8.97 1.66
CA LEU A 237 8.81 -8.66 2.08
C LEU A 237 8.67 -7.22 2.59
N GLU A 238 7.83 -6.44 1.92
CA GLU A 238 7.38 -5.13 2.37
C GLU A 238 5.92 -5.18 2.82
N LEU A 239 5.66 -4.64 4.00
CA LEU A 239 4.39 -4.69 4.70
C LEU A 239 3.52 -3.49 4.34
N SER A 240 2.26 -3.73 3.94
CA SER A 240 1.42 -2.68 3.37
C SER A 240 0.09 -2.42 4.09
N PRO A 241 0.11 -2.12 5.42
CA PRO A 241 -1.09 -1.69 6.12
C PRO A 241 -1.55 -0.32 5.61
N GLY A 242 -2.84 -0.02 5.75
CA GLY A 242 -3.38 1.28 5.32
C GLY A 242 -4.22 1.96 6.40
N THR A 243 -5.17 1.22 7.00
CA THR A 243 -6.11 1.80 7.96
C THR A 243 -5.53 1.93 9.37
N THR A 244 -4.41 1.29 9.66
CA THR A 244 -3.74 1.31 10.97
C THR A 244 -3.48 2.72 11.51
N VAL A 245 -3.17 3.69 10.64
CA VAL A 245 -2.84 5.06 11.04
C VAL A 245 -4.01 5.78 11.71
N PHE A 246 -5.22 5.60 11.20
CA PHE A 246 -6.43 6.18 11.79
C PHE A 246 -7.21 5.17 12.60
N TYR A 247 -7.18 3.92 12.17
CA TYR A 247 -7.99 2.83 12.67
C TYR A 247 -9.46 3.23 12.80
N ASP A 248 -10.37 2.26 12.84
CA ASP A 248 -11.79 2.56 12.94
C ASP A 248 -12.57 1.50 13.71
N ALA A 249 -13.84 1.78 13.99
CA ALA A 249 -14.70 0.87 14.73
C ALA A 249 -14.92 -0.46 14.00
N GLY A 250 -15.01 -0.45 12.65
CA GLY A 250 -15.17 -1.66 11.85
C GLY A 250 -14.00 -2.62 12.05
N TYR A 251 -12.77 -2.10 11.96
CA TYR A 251 -11.57 -2.89 12.22
C TYR A 251 -11.45 -3.33 13.68
N THR A 252 -11.87 -2.49 14.64
CA THR A 252 -11.89 -2.86 16.07
C THR A 252 -12.77 -4.09 16.34
N PHE A 253 -13.92 -4.18 15.66
CA PHE A 253 -14.82 -5.33 15.80
C PHE A 253 -14.38 -6.54 14.96
N ALA A 254 -13.88 -6.31 13.74
CA ALA A 254 -13.46 -7.39 12.86
C ALA A 254 -12.16 -8.06 13.34
N PHE A 255 -11.24 -7.30 13.91
CA PHE A 255 -9.90 -7.76 14.30
C PHE A 255 -9.56 -7.36 15.73
N PRO A 256 -10.12 -8.04 16.75
CA PRO A 256 -9.93 -7.68 18.17
C PRO A 256 -8.50 -7.91 18.66
N ASP A 257 -7.67 -8.64 17.91
CA ASP A 257 -6.24 -8.82 18.14
C ASP A 257 -5.39 -7.60 17.73
N LEU A 258 -5.92 -6.69 16.92
CA LEU A 258 -5.22 -5.48 16.49
C LEU A 258 -5.41 -4.35 17.51
N LEU A 259 -4.34 -3.99 18.21
CA LEU A 259 -4.38 -3.04 19.31
C LEU A 259 -4.09 -1.57 18.88
N PHE A 260 -4.59 -1.18 17.71
CA PHE A 260 -4.53 0.21 17.26
C PHE A 260 -5.64 1.06 17.88
N GLN A 261 -5.41 2.37 17.92
CA GLN A 261 -6.35 3.33 18.49
C GLN A 261 -7.16 3.99 17.38
N ILE A 262 -8.46 4.21 17.59
CA ILE A 262 -9.26 5.05 16.70
C ILE A 262 -8.74 6.47 16.84
N ALA A 263 -8.06 6.99 15.82
CA ALA A 263 -7.38 8.29 15.83
C ALA A 263 -8.11 9.37 15.00
N ALA A 264 -9.21 9.00 14.33
CA ALA A 264 -10.03 9.91 13.56
C ALA A 264 -11.52 9.65 13.85
N VAL A 265 -12.28 10.73 14.07
CA VAL A 265 -13.72 10.68 14.33
C VAL A 265 -14.44 11.76 13.52
N LEU A 266 -15.74 11.57 13.26
CA LEU A 266 -16.57 12.53 12.55
C LEU A 266 -17.35 13.39 13.57
N LEU A 267 -17.12 14.70 13.56
CA LEU A 267 -17.93 15.67 14.29
C LEU A 267 -19.14 16.08 13.42
N THR A 268 -20.32 15.93 13.98
CA THR A 268 -21.59 16.30 13.30
C THR A 268 -22.47 17.12 14.22
N ARG A 269 -23.47 17.80 13.65
CA ARG A 269 -24.52 18.51 14.39
C ARG A 269 -25.89 18.14 13.83
N VAL A 270 -26.88 18.06 14.69
CA VAL A 270 -28.30 17.95 14.29
C VAL A 270 -28.72 19.30 13.74
N ILE A 271 -29.17 19.33 12.48
CA ILE A 271 -29.61 20.56 11.79
C ILE A 271 -31.13 20.65 11.66
N SER A 272 -31.83 19.52 11.88
CA SER A 272 -33.30 19.46 11.86
C SER A 272 -33.78 18.27 12.69
N ARG A 273 -34.98 18.38 13.27
CA ARG A 273 -35.68 17.34 14.01
C ARG A 273 -37.11 17.21 13.47
#